data_d88f8d8fe6d508f74fa81d4b290858b4
#
_entry.id   d88f8d8fe6d508f74fa81d4b290858b4
#
_cell.length_a   1.000
_cell.length_b   1.000
_cell.length_c   1.000
_cell.angle_alpha   90.00
_cell.angle_beta   90.00
_cell.angle_gamma   90.00
#
_symmetry.space_group_name_H-M   'P 1'
#
loop_
_entity.id
_entity.type
_entity.pdbx_description
1 polymer ?
#
loop_
_entity_poly.entity_id
_entity_poly.type
_entity_poly.pdbx_seq_one_letter_code
_entity_poly.pdbx_strand_id
1 'polypeptide(L)'
;MGFKDAGKPHYLGHRERLRRRFREGGADAIPDYELLELILFRAVPRRDTKPLAKAILSRFGSFAEAVNAPEELLRELPGLGQSAVTEIKLVRAAALRLVRGEVFERPVLASWSQVLDYSAPPWASRTRSSSASYSSTSAIR
;
A
#
# COMPACT_ATOMS: atom_id res chain seq x y z
N MET A 1 7.59 15.30 -35.78
CA MET A 1 7.94 14.82 -34.93
C MET A 1 6.97 14.59 -33.92
N GLY A 2 6.25 15.35 -33.36
CA GLY A 2 5.35 15.14 -32.30
C GLY A 2 4.10 14.42 -32.67
N PHE A 3 3.90 14.09 -33.91
CA PHE A 3 2.70 13.50 -34.26
C PHE A 3 2.50 12.13 -33.64
N LYS A 4 3.54 11.43 -33.48
CA LYS A 4 3.40 10.12 -32.96
C LYS A 4 2.92 10.08 -31.57
N ASP A 5 3.26 11.09 -30.82
CA ASP A 5 2.85 11.10 -29.45
C ASP A 5 1.47 11.68 -29.27
N ALA A 6 1.00 12.33 -30.29
CA ALA A 6 -0.28 12.97 -30.14
C ALA A 6 -1.41 11.98 -29.94
N GLY A 7 -1.20 10.75 -30.34
CA GLY A 7 -2.26 9.79 -30.19
C GLY A 7 -2.27 9.08 -28.86
N LYS A 8 -1.23 9.23 -28.07
CA LYS A 8 -1.17 8.54 -26.80
C LYS A 8 -1.67 9.41 -25.69
N PRO A 9 -2.62 8.92 -24.91
CA PRO A 9 -3.10 9.68 -23.77
C PRO A 9 -1.95 9.95 -22.82
N HIS A 10 -1.90 11.15 -22.29
CA HIS A 10 -0.80 11.52 -21.40
C HIS A 10 -0.77 10.69 -20.14
N TYR A 11 -1.88 10.09 -19.75
CA TYR A 11 -1.88 9.30 -18.52
C TYR A 11 -1.08 8.01 -18.65
N LEU A 12 -0.82 7.54 -19.87
CA LEU A 12 -0.02 6.34 -20.01
C LEU A 12 1.43 6.62 -19.64
N GLY A 13 1.95 7.76 -20.04
CA GLY A 13 3.29 8.12 -19.63
C GLY A 13 3.38 8.40 -18.14
N HIS A 14 2.31 9.00 -17.62
CA HIS A 14 2.25 9.26 -16.19
C HIS A 14 2.29 7.97 -15.38
N ARG A 15 1.58 6.94 -15.84
CA ARG A 15 1.57 5.67 -15.12
C ARG A 15 2.94 5.03 -15.06
N GLU A 16 3.65 5.08 -16.17
CA GLU A 16 4.98 4.48 -16.19
C GLU A 16 5.94 5.28 -15.31
N ARG A 17 5.84 6.58 -15.35
CA ARG A 17 6.69 7.41 -14.49
C ARG A 17 6.40 7.15 -13.02
N LEU A 18 5.12 6.98 -12.67
CA LEU A 18 4.73 6.75 -11.30
C LEU A 18 5.21 5.38 -10.82
N ARG A 19 5.08 4.37 -11.68
CA ARG A 19 5.58 3.05 -11.33
C ARG A 19 7.09 3.06 -11.10
N ARG A 20 7.79 3.81 -11.92
CA ARG A 20 9.23 3.91 -11.77
C ARG A 20 9.60 4.61 -10.48
N ARG A 21 8.91 5.70 -10.17
CA ARG A 21 9.18 6.39 -8.92
C ARG A 21 8.95 5.49 -7.72
N PHE A 22 7.90 4.69 -7.78
CA PHE A 22 7.62 3.78 -6.68
C PHE A 22 8.71 2.73 -6.55
N ARG A 23 9.16 2.17 -7.68
CA ARG A 23 10.20 1.14 -7.62
C ARG A 23 11.53 1.69 -7.13
N GLU A 24 11.86 2.88 -7.56
CA GLU A 24 13.17 3.44 -7.24
C GLU A 24 13.21 4.11 -5.89
N GLY A 25 12.15 4.78 -5.51
CA GLY A 25 12.14 5.52 -4.28
C GLY A 25 11.43 4.86 -3.12
N GLY A 26 10.74 3.78 -3.38
CA GLY A 26 10.03 3.08 -2.30
C GLY A 26 8.72 3.74 -1.94
N ALA A 27 8.11 3.20 -0.91
CA ALA A 27 6.79 3.65 -0.51
C ALA A 27 6.76 5.10 -0.08
N ASP A 28 7.82 5.55 0.56
CA ASP A 28 7.83 6.90 1.08
C ASP A 28 7.96 7.97 0.00
N ALA A 29 8.29 7.58 -1.21
CA ALA A 29 8.43 8.54 -2.28
C ALA A 29 7.09 8.92 -2.91
N ILE A 30 6.02 8.27 -2.49
CA ILE A 30 4.73 8.38 -3.13
C ILE A 30 3.68 8.83 -2.12
N PRO A 31 2.98 9.92 -2.35
CA PRO A 31 1.90 10.31 -1.45
C PRO A 31 0.68 9.39 -1.61
N ASP A 32 -0.25 9.50 -0.68
CA ASP A 32 -1.39 8.59 -0.64
C ASP A 32 -2.20 8.57 -1.91
N TYR A 33 -2.44 9.71 -2.52
CA TYR A 33 -3.28 9.71 -3.71
C TYR A 33 -2.56 9.02 -4.88
N GLU A 34 -1.25 9.11 -4.94
CA GLU A 34 -0.53 8.43 -6.00
C GLU A 34 -0.44 6.93 -5.72
N LEU A 35 -0.40 6.54 -4.46
CA LEU A 35 -0.47 5.14 -4.14
C LEU A 35 -1.81 4.56 -4.56
N LEU A 36 -2.89 5.32 -4.36
CA LEU A 36 -4.19 4.89 -4.85
C LEU A 36 -4.23 4.81 -6.37
N GLU A 37 -3.57 5.74 -7.06
CA GLU A 37 -3.50 5.65 -8.51
C GLU A 37 -2.84 4.35 -8.94
N LEU A 38 -1.73 3.98 -8.29
CA LEU A 38 -1.06 2.74 -8.62
C LEU A 38 -1.98 1.54 -8.44
N ILE A 39 -2.77 1.55 -7.39
CA ILE A 39 -3.70 0.47 -7.13
C ILE A 39 -4.77 0.42 -8.21
N LEU A 40 -5.23 1.58 -8.66
CA LEU A 40 -6.31 1.65 -9.61
C LEU A 40 -5.89 1.42 -11.06
N PHE A 41 -4.61 1.49 -11.36
CA PHE A 41 -4.17 1.40 -12.76
C PHE A 41 -4.66 0.18 -13.49
N ARG A 42 -4.72 -0.94 -12.81
CA ARG A 42 -5.14 -2.17 -13.47
C ARG A 42 -6.64 -2.21 -13.71
N ALA A 43 -7.39 -1.62 -12.80
CA ALA A 43 -8.84 -1.65 -12.91
C ALA A 43 -9.39 -0.54 -13.78
N VAL A 44 -8.61 0.52 -13.98
CA VAL A 44 -9.07 1.65 -14.77
C VAL A 44 -8.01 1.95 -15.82
N PRO A 45 -7.91 1.10 -16.84
CA PRO A 45 -6.79 1.20 -17.78
C PRO A 45 -6.84 2.35 -18.76
N ARG A 46 -8.00 2.89 -19.03
CA ARG A 46 -8.11 3.88 -20.08
C ARG A 46 -8.50 5.26 -19.66
N ARG A 47 -8.44 5.55 -18.38
CA ARG A 47 -8.79 6.86 -17.90
C ARG A 47 -7.74 7.38 -16.96
N ASP A 48 -7.73 8.69 -16.79
CA ASP A 48 -6.83 9.29 -15.82
C ASP A 48 -7.32 8.93 -14.44
N THR A 49 -6.49 8.31 -13.63
CA THR A 49 -6.88 7.88 -12.30
C THR A 49 -6.66 8.95 -11.24
N LYS A 50 -5.98 10.04 -11.57
CA LYS A 50 -5.71 11.06 -10.56
C LYS A 50 -6.97 11.68 -9.98
N PRO A 51 -7.94 12.11 -10.81
CA PRO A 51 -9.16 12.66 -10.22
C PRO A 51 -9.90 11.63 -9.36
N LEU A 52 -9.89 10.38 -9.79
CA LEU A 52 -10.56 9.34 -9.06
C LEU A 52 -9.90 9.09 -7.72
N ALA A 53 -8.59 9.02 -7.70
CA ALA A 53 -7.86 8.81 -6.46
C ALA A 53 -8.09 9.95 -5.49
N LYS A 54 -8.10 11.18 -6.00
CA LYS A 54 -8.34 12.33 -5.15
C LYS A 54 -9.78 12.33 -4.63
N ALA A 55 -10.74 11.91 -5.44
CA ALA A 55 -12.12 11.85 -5.00
C ALA A 55 -12.28 10.82 -3.88
N ILE A 56 -11.60 9.69 -3.98
CA ILE A 56 -11.65 8.68 -2.95
C ILE A 56 -11.10 9.24 -1.64
N LEU A 57 -9.96 9.88 -1.69
CA LEU A 57 -9.39 10.44 -0.47
C LEU A 57 -10.24 11.55 0.11
N SER A 58 -10.83 12.36 -0.75
CA SER A 58 -11.68 13.41 -0.28
C SER A 58 -12.92 12.88 0.39
N ARG A 59 -13.50 11.82 -0.15
CA ARG A 59 -14.71 11.24 0.41
C ARG A 59 -14.47 10.56 1.74
N PHE A 60 -13.39 9.82 1.86
CA PHE A 60 -13.17 9.01 3.05
C PHE A 60 -12.17 9.60 4.04
N GLY A 61 -11.43 10.59 3.63
CA GLY A 61 -10.57 11.32 4.54
C GLY A 61 -9.12 10.89 4.58
N SER A 62 -8.84 9.62 4.38
CA SER A 62 -7.46 9.14 4.41
C SER A 62 -7.36 7.85 3.63
N PHE A 63 -6.13 7.43 3.37
CA PHE A 63 -5.90 6.18 2.68
C PHE A 63 -6.46 5.01 3.49
N ALA A 64 -6.22 5.01 4.78
CA ALA A 64 -6.69 3.92 5.63
C ALA A 64 -8.22 3.84 5.63
N GLU A 65 -8.88 4.98 5.73
CA GLU A 65 -10.32 4.99 5.72
C GLU A 65 -10.87 4.53 4.38
N ALA A 66 -10.21 4.90 3.30
CA ALA A 66 -10.66 4.49 1.98
C ALA A 66 -10.54 2.99 1.80
N VAL A 67 -9.44 2.42 2.24
CA VAL A 67 -9.22 0.98 2.10
C VAL A 67 -10.17 0.20 2.98
N ASN A 68 -10.53 0.75 4.14
CA ASN A 68 -11.44 0.08 5.04
C ASN A 68 -12.91 0.34 4.73
N ALA A 69 -13.22 1.24 3.83
CA ALA A 69 -14.59 1.60 3.54
C ALA A 69 -15.40 0.42 3.03
N PRO A 70 -16.68 0.36 3.34
CA PRO A 70 -17.53 -0.69 2.81
C PRO A 70 -17.63 -0.60 1.29
N GLU A 71 -17.79 -1.74 0.64
CA GLU A 71 -17.86 -1.76 -0.82
C GLU A 71 -18.99 -0.90 -1.35
N GLU A 72 -20.10 -0.89 -0.64
CA GLU A 72 -21.24 -0.11 -1.07
C GLU A 72 -20.91 1.36 -1.18
N LEU A 73 -20.18 1.87 -0.22
CA LEU A 73 -19.82 3.27 -0.24
C LEU A 73 -18.78 3.56 -1.32
N LEU A 74 -17.88 2.62 -1.55
CA LEU A 74 -16.91 2.80 -2.62
C LEU A 74 -17.61 2.84 -3.97
N ARG A 75 -18.62 2.01 -4.17
CA ARG A 75 -19.31 2.00 -5.45
C ARG A 75 -20.12 3.24 -5.72
N GLU A 76 -20.39 4.03 -4.69
CA GLU A 76 -21.12 5.28 -4.89
C GLU A 76 -20.30 6.32 -5.65
N LEU A 77 -19.00 6.15 -5.67
CA LEU A 77 -18.17 7.12 -6.37
C LEU A 77 -18.20 6.89 -7.87
N PRO A 78 -18.46 7.94 -8.63
CA PRO A 78 -18.52 7.79 -10.09
C PRO A 78 -17.17 7.31 -10.62
N GLY A 79 -17.20 6.35 -11.49
CA GLY A 79 -15.97 5.84 -12.06
C GLY A 79 -15.33 4.70 -11.31
N LEU A 80 -15.85 4.36 -10.14
CA LEU A 80 -15.27 3.29 -9.36
C LEU A 80 -16.15 2.07 -9.54
N GLY A 81 -15.81 1.22 -10.47
CA GLY A 81 -16.59 0.03 -10.74
C GLY A 81 -16.15 -1.15 -9.89
N GLN A 82 -16.72 -2.29 -10.17
CA GLN A 82 -16.44 -3.48 -9.37
C GLN A 82 -14.96 -3.85 -9.39
N SER A 83 -14.31 -3.73 -10.53
CA SER A 83 -12.90 -4.06 -10.61
C SER A 83 -12.06 -3.18 -9.71
N ALA A 84 -12.36 -1.90 -9.69
CA ALA A 84 -11.59 -0.98 -8.86
C ALA A 84 -11.84 -1.24 -7.39
N VAL A 85 -13.08 -1.55 -7.02
CA VAL A 85 -13.39 -1.88 -5.64
C VAL A 85 -12.63 -3.13 -5.23
N THR A 86 -12.55 -4.11 -6.12
CA THR A 86 -11.83 -5.33 -5.83
C THR A 86 -10.34 -5.04 -5.57
N GLU A 87 -9.74 -4.17 -6.37
CA GLU A 87 -8.33 -3.84 -6.18
C GLU A 87 -8.10 -3.19 -4.81
N ILE A 88 -8.99 -2.30 -4.41
CA ILE A 88 -8.87 -1.65 -3.12
C ILE A 88 -9.04 -2.67 -1.99
N LYS A 89 -10.01 -3.56 -2.13
CA LYS A 89 -10.23 -4.57 -1.09
C LYS A 89 -9.11 -5.60 -1.05
N LEU A 90 -8.45 -5.82 -2.16
CA LEU A 90 -7.31 -6.72 -2.19
C LEU A 90 -6.18 -6.15 -1.35
N VAL A 91 -5.96 -4.85 -1.42
CA VAL A 91 -4.95 -4.21 -0.59
C VAL A 91 -5.28 -4.40 0.88
N ARG A 92 -6.55 -4.24 1.24
CA ARG A 92 -6.95 -4.43 2.62
C ARG A 92 -6.71 -5.87 3.06
N ALA A 93 -7.06 -6.82 2.21
CA ALA A 93 -6.86 -8.23 2.55
C ALA A 93 -5.38 -8.55 2.75
N ALA A 94 -4.53 -8.00 1.89
CA ALA A 94 -3.10 -8.22 2.01
C ALA A 94 -2.56 -7.61 3.30
N ALA A 95 -3.01 -6.40 3.62
CA ALA A 95 -2.56 -5.74 4.82
C ALA A 95 -2.98 -6.51 6.08
N LEU A 96 -4.20 -7.05 6.08
CA LEU A 96 -4.66 -7.82 7.22
C LEU A 96 -3.85 -9.10 7.40
N ARG A 97 -3.48 -9.74 6.30
CA ARG A 97 -2.67 -10.94 6.41
C ARG A 97 -1.28 -10.63 6.93
N LEU A 98 -0.75 -9.49 6.50
CA LEU A 98 0.55 -9.09 6.97
C LEU A 98 0.52 -8.85 8.48
N VAL A 99 -0.49 -8.13 8.94
CA VAL A 99 -0.62 -7.85 10.36
C VAL A 99 -0.83 -9.12 11.17
N ARG A 100 -1.64 -10.02 10.66
CA ARG A 100 -1.88 -11.27 11.37
C ARG A 100 -0.62 -12.10 11.48
N GLY A 101 0.16 -12.16 10.41
CA GLY A 101 1.39 -12.91 10.47
C GLY A 101 2.33 -12.32 11.50
N GLU A 102 2.40 -11.01 11.53
CA GLU A 102 3.28 -10.36 12.47
C GLU A 102 2.81 -10.61 13.91
N VAL A 103 1.52 -10.47 14.13
CA VAL A 103 0.99 -10.62 15.47
C VAL A 103 1.00 -12.06 15.97
N PHE A 104 0.57 -12.97 15.15
CA PHE A 104 0.48 -14.35 15.63
C PHE A 104 1.79 -15.10 15.64
N GLU A 105 2.70 -14.71 14.79
CA GLU A 105 3.97 -15.37 14.80
C GLU A 105 4.93 -14.81 15.82
N ARG A 106 4.60 -13.71 16.45
CA ARG A 106 5.44 -13.13 17.46
C ARG A 106 4.66 -13.09 18.74
N PRO A 107 4.85 -14.05 19.57
CA PRO A 107 4.07 -14.16 20.78
C PRO A 107 4.17 -12.97 21.69
N VAL A 108 5.27 -12.34 21.68
CA VAL A 108 5.40 -11.25 22.58
C VAL A 108 5.20 -9.95 21.98
N LEU A 109 4.22 -9.80 21.25
CA LEU A 109 4.02 -8.55 20.63
C LEU A 109 3.77 -7.49 21.56
N ALA A 110 3.72 -7.74 22.74
CA ALA A 110 3.47 -6.69 23.66
C ALA A 110 4.48 -5.59 23.61
N SER A 111 5.65 -5.88 23.17
CA SER A 111 6.68 -4.88 23.21
C SER A 111 6.61 -3.94 22.04
N TRP A 112 6.59 -2.66 22.34
CA TRP A 112 6.60 -1.66 21.30
C TRP A 112 7.88 -1.71 20.49
N SER A 113 8.98 -2.05 21.12
CA SER A 113 10.22 -2.12 20.37
C SER A 113 10.15 -3.19 19.31
N GLN A 114 9.44 -4.26 19.55
CA GLN A 114 9.29 -5.27 18.54
C GLN A 114 8.47 -4.76 17.36
N VAL A 115 7.46 -3.98 17.64
CA VAL A 115 6.66 -3.44 16.59
C VAL A 115 7.48 -2.49 15.73
N LEU A 116 8.30 -1.69 16.37
CA LEU A 116 9.12 -0.76 15.63
C LEU A 116 10.19 -1.48 14.82
N ASP A 117 10.73 -2.55 15.37
CA ASP A 117 11.75 -3.28 14.65
C ASP A 117 11.20 -4.02 13.45
N TYR A 118 9.91 -4.18 13.40
CA TYR A 118 9.33 -4.90 12.32
C TYR A 118 9.60 -4.27 10.98
N SER A 119 9.93 -3.02 10.95
CA SER A 119 10.16 -2.38 9.68
C SER A 119 11.35 -3.02 8.97
N ALA A 120 12.23 -3.69 9.68
CA ALA A 120 13.36 -4.34 9.04
C ALA A 120 12.97 -5.72 8.54
N PRO A 121 13.39 -6.11 7.36
CA PRO A 121 13.06 -7.44 6.86
C PRO A 121 13.77 -8.49 7.67
N PRO A 122 13.22 -9.69 7.72
CA PRO A 122 13.80 -10.78 8.52
C PRO A 122 15.25 -11.06 8.20
N TRP A 123 15.62 -10.98 6.94
CA TRP A 123 17.01 -11.25 6.59
C TRP A 123 17.94 -10.16 7.08
N ALA A 124 17.45 -8.96 7.31
CA ALA A 124 18.29 -7.89 7.79
C ALA A 124 18.52 -8.01 9.26
N SER A 125 17.65 -8.66 9.99
CA SER A 125 17.84 -8.75 11.42
C SER A 125 18.54 -10.00 11.82
N ARG A 126 18.93 -10.80 10.87
CA ARG A 126 19.59 -12.01 11.22
C ARG A 126 20.77 -11.85 12.11
N THR A 127 21.56 -10.88 11.86
CA THR A 127 22.74 -10.70 12.66
C THR A 127 22.41 -10.44 14.09
N ARG A 128 21.38 -9.70 14.35
CA ARG A 128 21.11 -9.41 15.68
C ARG A 128 20.51 -10.56 16.39
N SER A 129 19.79 -11.32 15.72
CA SER A 129 19.12 -12.33 16.39
C SER A 129 20.04 -13.16 17.16
N SER A 130 21.18 -13.31 16.70
CA SER A 130 22.03 -14.15 17.42
C SER A 130 22.19 -13.69 18.80
N SER A 131 22.27 -12.52 18.97
CA SER A 131 22.56 -12.09 20.26
C SER A 131 21.43 -12.27 21.12
N ALA A 132 20.57 -12.06 20.71
CA ALA A 132 19.58 -12.03 21.58
C ALA A 132 19.29 -12.98 22.37
N SER A 133 19.42 -13.47 22.11
CA SER A 133 19.10 -14.18 22.73
C SER A 133 18.80 -13.99 23.73
N TYR A 134 18.61 -13.69 23.93
CA TYR A 134 18.26 -13.49 24.70
C TYR A 134 18.00 -14.07 25.58
N SER A 135 18.27 -14.96 25.38
CA SER A 135 18.34 -15.47 26.39
C SER A 135 18.11 -14.71 27.45
N SER A 136 18.52 -13.78 27.33
CA SER A 136 18.39 -12.95 28.35
C SER A 136 17.12 -13.07 28.92
N THR A 137 16.29 -13.39 28.26
CA THR A 137 15.11 -13.43 28.74
C THR A 137 15.09 -14.11 29.94
N SER A 138 15.76 -15.04 30.00
CA SER A 138 15.71 -15.71 31.15
C SER A 138 15.84 -14.85 32.25
N ALA A 139 16.53 -14.01 32.13
CA ALA A 139 16.77 -13.16 33.21
C ALA A 139 15.54 -12.69 33.75
N ILE A 140 14.63 -12.60 33.02
CA ILE A 140 13.53 -12.11 33.48
C ILE A 140 12.93 -12.84 34.52
N ARG A 141 13.05 -13.91 34.71
CA ARG A 141 12.49 -14.53 35.70
C ARG A 141 12.19 -13.81 36.72
#